data_9664ff55c1eb93f33e3255e589ee16b5
#
_entry.id   9664ff55c1eb93f33e3255e589ee16b5
#
_cell.length_a   1.000
_cell.length_b   1.000
_cell.length_c   1.000
_cell.angle_alpha   90.00
_cell.angle_beta   90.00
_cell.angle_gamma   90.00
#
_symmetry.space_group_name_H-M   'P 1'
#
loop_
_entity.id
_entity.type
_entity.pdbx_description
1 polymer ?
#
loop_
_entity_poly.entity_id
_entity_poly.type
_entity_poly.pdbx_seq_one_letter_code
_entity_poly.pdbx_strand_id
1 'polypeptide(L)'
;MANPQGSPPGISRRGFLRGATVLGGGVVVAGWGLSPWIGNVFHRRGTFVYPDRPPMWPGVDTTYSVCKQCHSDCGIEAHVFGGVLEKLDGNPYHPNATEPHAPYSLDPAVVALWPAPHSLCPRGQAGRQTVYDPYRITVPLKRTGPRGSGQWEAISWSMLIKEVTEGGHLFAHVKGEEHRHVSGFRELWDGGQARFRSIDPANPDFGPETNGLVIYWGRAEAGQADFLTRFGHAFGTINVFPHVGICDLNHHVATQESLNGMGGVAMLKPDIPNAEYILWFGENVTEANFPMQTLGRKLVAATTDNHLKYVMIDVRTGNGNLHANRWVPIAPGGDGALAMGMIRWIIDQDRYNGEYLARPNAHAAQAAGEPNFSNATWLVITDPGHPHDGAFLEAAEAGLVPTSASTAKEPVVVDPGSGQVMPASQTQAAALWPQHGKSGSIKVNGIVCQTAMQRLYTETSRNTVDEYAKLAGVSAAVIVSLAHEFTSHGRKAVADFYRGVSQHTNGVLAGRAIMVLNFLLGNVDWTGGYIMGGGAGDYLGKTPGAPYPLDTWPNQPAHIPSGVPISREGAFYEKSLAYQAAQKEGRSPFPAPRPWFPFGFGI
;
A
#
# COMPACT_ATOMS: atom_id res chain seq x y z
N MET A 1 64.61 29.68 13.88
CA MET A 1 64.69 29.02 12.57
C MET A 1 63.31 28.83 12.05
N ALA A 2 62.98 29.48 10.97
CA ALA A 2 61.68 29.60 10.37
C ALA A 2 61.30 28.35 9.56
N ASN A 3 60.04 28.02 9.54
CA ASN A 3 59.42 27.54 8.33
C ASN A 3 57.90 27.82 8.35
N PRO A 4 57.42 28.70 7.50
CA PRO A 4 55.99 28.82 7.24
C PRO A 4 55.67 28.12 5.92
N GLN A 5 55.01 27.00 5.97
CA GLN A 5 54.29 26.49 4.78
C GLN A 5 52.87 27.06 4.77
N GLY A 6 52.70 28.10 3.95
CA GLY A 6 51.40 28.63 3.62
C GLY A 6 50.59 27.63 2.82
N SER A 7 49.35 27.35 3.23
CA SER A 7 48.37 26.62 2.47
C SER A 7 48.07 27.37 1.15
N PRO A 8 47.89 26.68 0.02
CA PRO A 8 47.57 27.36 -1.22
C PRO A 8 46.23 28.09 -1.10
N PRO A 9 46.04 29.25 -1.75
CA PRO A 9 44.84 30.04 -1.64
C PRO A 9 43.64 29.23 -2.19
N GLY A 10 42.66 29.01 -1.32
CA GLY A 10 41.43 28.34 -1.67
C GLY A 10 40.68 29.11 -2.76
N ILE A 11 40.36 28.45 -3.85
CA ILE A 11 39.54 29.00 -4.93
C ILE A 11 38.18 29.35 -4.37
N SER A 12 37.80 30.62 -4.36
CA SER A 12 36.48 31.04 -3.91
C SER A 12 35.40 30.45 -4.80
N ARG A 13 34.22 30.16 -4.23
CA ARG A 13 33.06 29.62 -4.95
C ARG A 13 32.73 30.45 -6.23
N ARG A 14 32.94 31.75 -6.18
CA ARG A 14 32.80 32.69 -7.32
C ARG A 14 33.93 32.53 -8.34
N GLY A 15 35.17 32.24 -7.92
CA GLY A 15 36.31 31.96 -8.81
C GLY A 15 36.13 30.61 -9.52
N PHE A 16 35.64 29.58 -8.80
CA PHE A 16 35.30 28.29 -9.39
C PHE A 16 34.19 28.41 -10.45
N LEU A 17 33.11 29.13 -10.16
CA LEU A 17 32.02 29.33 -11.10
C LEU A 17 32.47 30.14 -12.33
N ARG A 18 33.31 31.15 -12.18
CA ARG A 18 33.87 31.89 -13.33
C ARG A 18 34.83 31.04 -14.16
N GLY A 19 35.67 30.23 -13.52
CA GLY A 19 36.54 29.29 -14.20
C GLY A 19 35.76 28.22 -14.97
N ALA A 20 34.70 27.69 -14.36
CA ALA A 20 33.81 26.72 -14.99
C ALA A 20 33.04 27.33 -16.18
N THR A 21 32.66 28.63 -16.12
CA THR A 21 31.97 29.31 -17.21
C THR A 21 32.90 29.59 -18.40
N VAL A 22 34.17 29.93 -18.13
CA VAL A 22 35.16 30.15 -19.19
C VAL A 22 35.59 28.83 -19.84
N LEU A 23 35.79 27.77 -19.07
CA LEU A 23 36.08 26.43 -19.59
C LEU A 23 34.87 25.86 -20.32
N GLY A 24 33.66 26.04 -19.81
CA GLY A 24 32.41 25.61 -20.46
C GLY A 24 32.17 26.34 -21.79
N GLY A 25 32.42 27.64 -21.86
CA GLY A 25 32.29 28.44 -23.07
C GLY A 25 33.31 28.05 -24.17
N GLY A 26 34.57 27.80 -23.77
CA GLY A 26 35.60 27.34 -24.69
C GLY A 26 35.33 25.94 -25.30
N VAL A 27 34.73 25.04 -24.50
CA VAL A 27 34.38 23.69 -24.94
C VAL A 27 33.16 23.70 -25.88
N VAL A 28 32.21 24.63 -25.70
CA VAL A 28 31.03 24.74 -26.59
C VAL A 28 31.44 25.19 -28.00
N VAL A 29 32.45 26.05 -28.15
CA VAL A 29 32.94 26.47 -29.46
C VAL A 29 33.82 25.43 -30.14
N ALA A 30 34.60 24.64 -29.38
CA ALA A 30 35.42 23.55 -29.91
C ALA A 30 34.64 22.25 -30.14
N GLY A 31 33.50 22.08 -29.46
CA GLY A 31 32.71 20.84 -29.48
C GLY A 31 31.87 20.62 -30.74
N TRP A 32 31.73 21.59 -31.64
CA TRP A 32 31.02 21.42 -32.92
C TRP A 32 31.79 20.59 -33.95
N GLY A 33 33.01 20.22 -33.62
CA GLY A 33 33.87 19.38 -34.49
C GLY A 33 34.49 18.13 -33.88
N LEU A 34 34.29 17.89 -32.58
CA LEU A 34 34.97 16.80 -31.89
C LEU A 34 33.98 15.83 -31.24
N SER A 35 33.82 14.73 -31.88
CA SER A 35 33.27 13.45 -31.38
C SER A 35 31.83 13.44 -30.85
N PRO A 36 30.98 12.51 -31.31
CA PRO A 36 29.62 12.26 -30.77
C PRO A 36 29.60 12.07 -29.24
N TRP A 37 30.72 11.72 -28.65
CA TRP A 37 30.88 11.48 -27.23
C TRP A 37 30.82 12.76 -26.38
N ILE A 38 31.39 13.87 -26.86
CA ILE A 38 31.37 15.16 -26.15
C ILE A 38 30.00 15.82 -26.29
N GLY A 39 29.33 15.69 -27.44
CA GLY A 39 27.96 16.15 -27.64
C GLY A 39 26.98 15.55 -26.64
N ASN A 40 27.14 14.27 -26.31
CA ASN A 40 26.26 13.56 -25.35
C ASN A 40 26.46 13.99 -23.91
N VAL A 41 27.66 14.45 -23.50
CA VAL A 41 27.95 14.92 -22.13
C VAL A 41 27.33 16.30 -21.88
N PHE A 42 27.16 17.13 -22.91
CA PHE A 42 26.69 18.51 -22.78
C PHE A 42 25.27 18.75 -23.30
N HIS A 43 24.58 17.74 -23.82
CA HIS A 43 23.15 17.87 -24.11
C HIS A 43 22.38 18.01 -22.79
N ARG A 44 22.14 19.25 -22.43
CA ARG A 44 21.16 19.61 -21.41
C ARG A 44 19.80 19.09 -21.85
N ARG A 45 19.15 18.45 -20.91
CA ARG A 45 17.89 17.74 -21.02
C ARG A 45 18.09 16.39 -21.67
N GLY A 46 18.71 15.52 -20.91
CA GLY A 46 18.51 14.06 -20.87
C GLY A 46 17.90 13.35 -22.06
N THR A 47 17.97 13.89 -23.24
CA THR A 47 17.70 13.15 -24.46
C THR A 47 18.92 12.30 -24.77
N PHE A 48 19.24 11.40 -23.84
CA PHE A 48 19.82 10.15 -24.24
C PHE A 48 18.72 9.35 -24.94
N VAL A 49 18.36 9.85 -26.09
CA VAL A 49 17.67 9.07 -27.06
C VAL A 49 18.66 7.99 -27.47
N TYR A 50 18.32 6.76 -27.23
CA TYR A 50 18.96 5.64 -27.84
C TYR A 50 18.05 5.13 -28.97
N PRO A 51 18.06 5.80 -30.13
CA PRO A 51 17.46 5.21 -31.31
C PRO A 51 18.36 4.04 -31.67
N ASP A 52 17.80 2.85 -31.81
CA ASP A 52 18.52 1.66 -32.24
C ASP A 52 19.94 1.61 -31.67
N ARG A 53 20.04 1.38 -30.36
CA ARG A 53 21.34 1.31 -29.73
C ARG A 53 22.18 0.28 -30.48
N PRO A 54 23.18 0.67 -31.27
CA PRO A 54 24.33 -0.18 -31.29
C PRO A 54 24.75 -0.33 -29.82
N PRO A 55 25.02 -1.53 -29.34
CA PRO A 55 25.47 -1.74 -27.98
C PRO A 55 26.47 -0.65 -27.65
N MET A 56 26.30 0.06 -26.54
CA MET A 56 27.14 1.20 -26.15
C MET A 56 28.62 0.81 -26.18
N TRP A 57 28.87 -0.50 -26.15
CA TRP A 57 30.16 -1.16 -26.41
C TRP A 57 29.95 -2.41 -27.27
N PRO A 58 30.84 -2.69 -28.23
CA PRO A 58 30.81 -3.94 -28.98
C PRO A 58 30.77 -5.14 -28.02
N GLY A 59 29.89 -6.09 -28.28
CA GLY A 59 29.78 -7.32 -27.49
C GLY A 59 28.93 -7.22 -26.22
N VAL A 60 28.19 -6.11 -26.01
CA VAL A 60 27.17 -6.02 -24.93
C VAL A 60 25.83 -6.52 -25.45
N ASP A 61 25.31 -7.55 -24.82
CA ASP A 61 23.96 -8.03 -25.04
C ASP A 61 22.99 -7.27 -24.12
N THR A 62 21.86 -6.84 -24.67
CA THR A 62 20.79 -6.23 -23.92
C THR A 62 19.64 -7.20 -23.75
N THR A 63 19.18 -7.39 -22.51
CA THR A 63 18.01 -8.20 -22.21
C THR A 63 17.06 -7.42 -21.29
N TYR A 64 15.79 -7.79 -21.32
CA TYR A 64 14.76 -7.12 -20.56
C TYR A 64 14.22 -8.02 -19.45
N SER A 65 13.94 -7.42 -18.28
CA SER A 65 13.43 -8.12 -17.13
C SER A 65 12.57 -7.17 -16.26
N VAL A 66 12.19 -7.63 -15.08
CA VAL A 66 11.40 -6.87 -14.12
C VAL A 66 12.10 -6.84 -12.77
N CYS A 67 12.13 -5.66 -12.15
CA CYS A 67 12.68 -5.48 -10.81
C CYS A 67 11.74 -6.05 -9.75
N LYS A 68 12.24 -6.94 -8.91
CA LYS A 68 11.50 -7.55 -7.79
C LYS A 68 11.93 -7.04 -6.41
N GLN A 69 12.57 -5.86 -6.35
CA GLN A 69 12.98 -5.24 -5.07
C GLN A 69 11.79 -4.64 -4.28
N CYS A 70 10.68 -4.35 -4.94
CA CYS A 70 9.42 -3.89 -4.34
C CYS A 70 8.24 -4.21 -5.28
N HIS A 71 7.01 -3.85 -4.89
CA HIS A 71 5.79 -4.06 -5.68
C HIS A 71 5.64 -3.14 -6.91
N SER A 72 6.62 -2.30 -7.20
CA SER A 72 6.53 -1.41 -8.38
C SER A 72 6.72 -2.14 -9.69
N ASP A 73 7.31 -3.33 -9.67
CA ASP A 73 7.59 -4.17 -10.84
C ASP A 73 8.17 -3.39 -12.02
N CYS A 74 9.08 -2.46 -11.74
CA CYS A 74 9.69 -1.61 -12.76
C CYS A 74 10.43 -2.43 -13.79
N GLY A 75 10.22 -2.12 -15.07
CA GLY A 75 10.95 -2.76 -16.16
C GLY A 75 12.44 -2.48 -16.07
N ILE A 76 13.25 -3.50 -16.28
CA ILE A 76 14.71 -3.45 -16.30
C ILE A 76 15.19 -3.64 -17.74
N GLU A 77 16.15 -2.83 -18.13
CA GLU A 77 17.07 -3.07 -19.25
C GLU A 77 18.41 -3.49 -18.67
N ALA A 78 18.80 -4.73 -18.90
CA ALA A 78 20.03 -5.32 -18.37
C ALA A 78 21.10 -5.43 -19.46
N HIS A 79 22.29 -4.91 -19.17
CA HIS A 79 23.44 -4.92 -20.06
C HIS A 79 24.40 -6.01 -19.61
N VAL A 80 24.59 -6.99 -20.49
CA VAL A 80 25.43 -8.19 -20.25
C VAL A 80 26.63 -8.16 -21.17
N PHE A 81 27.82 -8.24 -20.62
CA PHE A 81 29.08 -8.33 -21.37
C PHE A 81 29.80 -9.64 -21.06
N GLY A 82 30.08 -10.44 -22.06
CA GLY A 82 30.74 -11.72 -21.85
C GLY A 82 30.04 -12.67 -20.87
N GLY A 83 28.71 -12.60 -20.78
CA GLY A 83 27.91 -13.38 -19.82
C GLY A 83 27.85 -12.76 -18.41
N VAL A 84 28.43 -11.58 -18.19
CA VAL A 84 28.44 -10.87 -16.91
C VAL A 84 27.48 -9.68 -16.97
N LEU A 85 26.56 -9.57 -15.99
CA LEU A 85 25.69 -8.42 -15.84
C LEU A 85 26.50 -7.21 -15.36
N GLU A 86 26.69 -6.23 -16.23
CA GLU A 86 27.49 -5.05 -15.93
C GLU A 86 26.66 -3.85 -15.45
N LYS A 87 25.46 -3.66 -16.01
CA LYS A 87 24.63 -2.50 -15.70
C LYS A 87 23.15 -2.84 -15.75
N LEU A 88 22.35 -2.14 -14.95
CA LEU A 88 20.90 -2.13 -15.00
C LEU A 88 20.40 -0.71 -15.26
N ASP A 89 19.51 -0.56 -16.23
CA ASP A 89 18.78 0.67 -16.52
C ASP A 89 17.28 0.43 -16.52
N GLY A 90 16.49 1.50 -16.54
CA GLY A 90 15.05 1.38 -16.70
C GLY A 90 14.69 0.98 -18.12
N ASN A 91 13.78 0.02 -18.27
CA ASN A 91 13.25 -0.35 -19.58
C ASN A 91 12.39 0.80 -20.13
N PRO A 92 12.75 1.37 -21.30
CA PRO A 92 12.04 2.50 -21.89
C PRO A 92 10.58 2.21 -22.26
N TYR A 93 10.25 0.96 -22.43
CA TYR A 93 8.90 0.51 -22.81
C TYR A 93 8.02 0.17 -21.59
N HIS A 94 8.51 0.41 -20.39
CA HIS A 94 7.77 0.12 -19.18
C HIS A 94 7.29 1.41 -18.49
N PRO A 95 5.98 1.55 -18.19
CA PRO A 95 5.40 2.81 -17.70
C PRO A 95 6.04 3.31 -16.39
N ASN A 96 6.47 2.41 -15.50
CA ASN A 96 7.14 2.81 -14.25
C ASN A 96 8.59 3.26 -14.43
N ALA A 97 9.19 3.08 -15.60
CA ALA A 97 10.56 3.50 -15.87
C ALA A 97 10.62 4.76 -16.76
N THR A 98 9.48 5.18 -17.31
CA THR A 98 9.38 6.30 -18.27
C THR A 98 9.17 7.64 -17.59
N GLU A 99 9.22 8.72 -18.35
CA GLU A 99 8.86 10.07 -17.91
C GLU A 99 7.39 10.12 -17.47
N PRO A 100 7.06 10.60 -16.26
CA PRO A 100 5.69 10.62 -15.76
C PRO A 100 4.68 11.41 -16.59
N HIS A 101 5.15 12.38 -17.37
CA HIS A 101 4.30 13.22 -18.22
C HIS A 101 4.35 12.84 -19.70
N ALA A 102 5.22 11.89 -20.08
CA ALA A 102 5.30 11.43 -21.45
C ALA A 102 4.13 10.47 -21.77
N PRO A 103 3.52 10.57 -22.96
CA PRO A 103 2.56 9.57 -23.39
C PRO A 103 3.23 8.20 -23.46
N TYR A 104 2.58 7.18 -22.89
CA TYR A 104 3.09 5.82 -23.02
C TYR A 104 3.02 5.35 -24.47
N SER A 105 4.11 4.80 -24.98
CA SER A 105 4.18 4.24 -26.33
C SER A 105 5.10 3.04 -26.37
N LEU A 106 4.78 2.08 -27.23
CA LEU A 106 5.66 0.96 -27.60
C LEU A 106 6.44 1.27 -28.89
N ASP A 107 6.16 2.36 -29.56
CA ASP A 107 6.87 2.79 -30.76
C ASP A 107 8.26 3.35 -30.39
N PRO A 108 9.37 2.72 -30.83
CA PRO A 108 10.72 3.22 -30.56
C PRO A 108 10.95 4.67 -31.02
N ALA A 109 10.32 5.09 -32.12
CA ALA A 109 10.45 6.45 -32.61
C ALA A 109 9.79 7.48 -31.66
N VAL A 110 8.67 7.11 -31.03
CA VAL A 110 8.00 7.94 -30.02
C VAL A 110 8.79 7.93 -28.71
N VAL A 111 9.22 6.78 -28.25
CA VAL A 111 10.06 6.61 -27.05
C VAL A 111 11.36 7.41 -27.16
N ALA A 112 11.94 7.46 -28.35
CA ALA A 112 13.14 8.22 -28.67
C ALA A 112 12.97 9.73 -28.47
N LEU A 113 11.76 10.25 -28.55
CA LEU A 113 11.46 11.69 -28.38
C LEU A 113 11.26 12.10 -26.92
N TRP A 114 11.23 11.17 -25.99
CA TRP A 114 11.00 11.48 -24.58
C TRP A 114 12.15 12.28 -23.95
N PRO A 115 11.84 13.37 -23.23
CA PRO A 115 12.86 14.33 -22.78
C PRO A 115 13.73 13.81 -21.64
N ALA A 116 13.30 12.77 -20.93
CA ALA A 116 14.00 12.25 -19.78
C ALA A 116 14.43 10.79 -19.97
N PRO A 117 15.60 10.41 -19.47
CA PRO A 117 16.05 9.04 -19.53
C PRO A 117 15.18 8.13 -18.67
N HIS A 118 15.06 6.89 -19.11
CA HIS A 118 14.43 5.84 -18.33
C HIS A 118 15.28 5.56 -17.10
N SER A 119 14.62 5.33 -15.96
CA SER A 119 15.35 5.20 -14.71
C SER A 119 14.81 4.10 -13.81
N LEU A 120 15.71 3.54 -13.04
CA LEU A 120 15.41 2.73 -11.86
C LEU A 120 15.74 3.56 -10.61
N CYS A 121 15.04 3.28 -9.53
CA CYS A 121 15.42 3.79 -8.22
C CYS A 121 16.76 3.16 -7.75
N PRO A 122 17.42 3.70 -6.72
CA PRO A 122 18.69 3.15 -6.22
C PRO A 122 18.63 1.66 -5.86
N ARG A 123 17.48 1.16 -5.36
CA ARG A 123 17.30 -0.27 -5.09
C ARG A 123 17.30 -1.12 -6.36
N GLY A 124 16.64 -0.66 -7.42
CA GLY A 124 16.65 -1.33 -8.71
C GLY A 124 18.05 -1.34 -9.31
N GLN A 125 18.78 -0.23 -9.21
CA GLN A 125 20.18 -0.13 -9.65
C GLN A 125 21.09 -1.08 -8.88
N ALA A 126 20.85 -1.30 -7.59
CA ALA A 126 21.58 -2.24 -6.75
C ALA A 126 21.30 -3.73 -7.06
N GLY A 127 20.42 -4.05 -8.01
CA GLY A 127 20.10 -5.42 -8.41
C GLY A 127 21.31 -6.21 -8.88
N ARG A 128 22.30 -5.55 -9.50
CA ARG A 128 23.58 -6.17 -9.85
C ARG A 128 24.31 -6.71 -8.62
N GLN A 129 24.33 -5.98 -7.52
CA GLN A 129 24.95 -6.41 -6.25
C GLN A 129 24.22 -7.63 -5.69
N THR A 130 22.89 -7.69 -5.82
CA THR A 130 22.10 -8.86 -5.42
C THR A 130 22.45 -10.10 -6.24
N VAL A 131 22.69 -9.95 -7.55
CA VAL A 131 23.09 -11.06 -8.43
C VAL A 131 24.46 -11.62 -8.02
N TYR A 132 25.41 -10.75 -7.71
CA TYR A 132 26.80 -11.11 -7.39
C TYR A 132 27.13 -11.06 -5.91
N ASP A 133 26.11 -11.13 -5.03
CA ASP A 133 26.31 -11.22 -3.60
C ASP A 133 27.10 -12.52 -3.28
N PRO A 134 28.26 -12.41 -2.62
CA PRO A 134 29.08 -13.58 -2.29
C PRO A 134 28.38 -14.57 -1.34
N TYR A 135 27.35 -14.11 -0.63
CA TYR A 135 26.52 -14.96 0.25
C TYR A 135 25.27 -15.49 -0.44
N ARG A 136 25.10 -15.21 -1.73
CA ARG A 136 23.94 -15.71 -2.49
C ARG A 136 23.95 -17.23 -2.52
N ILE A 137 22.83 -17.85 -2.13
CA ILE A 137 22.63 -19.29 -2.22
C ILE A 137 22.43 -19.66 -3.69
N THR A 138 23.38 -20.43 -4.26
CA THR A 138 23.38 -20.86 -5.67
C THR A 138 23.13 -22.35 -5.85
N VAL A 139 23.15 -23.11 -4.75
CA VAL A 139 22.90 -24.55 -4.72
C VAL A 139 21.97 -24.89 -3.56
N PRO A 140 21.25 -26.02 -3.61
CA PRO A 140 20.45 -26.46 -2.47
C PRO A 140 21.32 -26.70 -1.23
N LEU A 141 20.81 -26.24 -0.08
CA LEU A 141 21.49 -26.43 1.21
C LEU A 141 20.63 -27.27 2.14
N LYS A 142 21.27 -28.23 2.82
CA LYS A 142 20.67 -29.03 3.85
C LYS A 142 21.28 -28.67 5.21
N ARG A 143 20.44 -28.53 6.22
CA ARG A 143 20.89 -28.26 7.59
C ARG A 143 21.58 -29.49 8.18
N THR A 144 22.77 -29.28 8.76
CA THR A 144 23.57 -30.36 9.38
C THR A 144 23.67 -30.25 10.90
N GLY A 145 23.27 -29.11 11.48
CA GLY A 145 23.28 -28.86 12.92
C GLY A 145 21.91 -28.57 13.51
N PRO A 146 21.83 -28.29 14.82
CA PRO A 146 20.60 -27.86 15.47
C PRO A 146 20.00 -26.61 14.82
N ARG A 147 18.69 -26.39 14.98
CA ARG A 147 18.04 -25.19 14.46
C ARG A 147 18.69 -23.93 15.04
N GLY A 148 19.00 -22.95 14.17
CA GLY A 148 19.68 -21.72 14.56
C GLY A 148 21.22 -21.80 14.63
N SER A 149 21.83 -22.98 14.43
CA SER A 149 23.30 -23.13 14.48
C SER A 149 24.02 -22.55 13.25
N GLY A 150 23.31 -22.26 12.16
CA GLY A 150 23.91 -21.80 10.90
C GLY A 150 24.75 -22.85 10.16
N GLN A 151 24.64 -24.14 10.54
CA GLN A 151 25.42 -25.23 9.93
C GLN A 151 24.64 -25.86 8.78
N TRP A 152 25.24 -25.82 7.58
CA TRP A 152 24.63 -26.25 6.33
C TRP A 152 25.64 -26.98 5.47
N GLU A 153 25.17 -27.94 4.66
CA GLU A 153 25.92 -28.57 3.59
C GLU A 153 25.21 -28.39 2.25
N ALA A 154 25.99 -28.32 1.17
CA ALA A 154 25.45 -28.29 -0.17
C ALA A 154 25.03 -29.70 -0.58
N ILE A 155 23.81 -29.83 -1.13
CA ILE A 155 23.28 -31.08 -1.67
C ILE A 155 22.94 -30.94 -3.15
N SER A 156 22.82 -32.04 -3.87
CA SER A 156 22.41 -32.01 -5.27
C SER A 156 20.91 -31.69 -5.41
N TRP A 157 20.50 -31.11 -6.54
CA TRP A 157 19.10 -30.92 -6.85
C TRP A 157 18.28 -32.21 -6.85
N SER A 158 18.86 -33.32 -7.32
CA SER A 158 18.20 -34.62 -7.28
C SER A 158 17.96 -35.10 -5.86
N MET A 159 18.91 -34.86 -4.95
CA MET A 159 18.75 -35.18 -3.54
C MET A 159 17.68 -34.30 -2.88
N LEU A 160 17.69 -32.98 -3.13
CA LEU A 160 16.64 -32.08 -2.64
C LEU A 160 15.26 -32.56 -3.10
N ILE A 161 15.08 -32.80 -4.39
CA ILE A 161 13.78 -33.23 -4.94
C ILE A 161 13.35 -34.55 -4.31
N LYS A 162 14.27 -35.53 -4.17
CA LYS A 162 13.98 -36.80 -3.55
C LYS A 162 13.53 -36.62 -2.10
N GLU A 163 14.28 -35.89 -1.27
CA GLU A 163 13.97 -35.71 0.14
C GLU A 163 12.67 -34.93 0.37
N VAL A 164 12.40 -33.91 -0.41
CA VAL A 164 11.14 -33.16 -0.34
C VAL A 164 9.95 -34.02 -0.79
N THR A 165 10.17 -34.90 -1.79
CA THR A 165 9.10 -35.77 -2.30
C THR A 165 8.81 -36.94 -1.36
N GLU A 166 9.87 -37.64 -0.89
CA GLU A 166 9.71 -38.89 -0.13
C GLU A 166 9.62 -38.65 1.39
N GLY A 167 10.25 -37.61 1.91
CA GLY A 167 10.35 -37.38 3.35
C GLY A 167 11.24 -38.36 4.09
N GLY A 168 10.89 -38.63 5.35
CA GLY A 168 11.59 -39.61 6.21
C GLY A 168 12.36 -38.98 7.37
N HIS A 169 13.31 -39.71 7.93
CA HIS A 169 14.17 -39.24 9.04
C HIS A 169 15.34 -38.39 8.50
N LEU A 170 15.03 -37.27 7.82
CA LEU A 170 15.99 -36.47 7.10
C LEU A 170 17.08 -35.83 7.96
N PHE A 171 16.84 -35.72 9.28
CA PHE A 171 17.72 -35.07 10.25
C PHE A 171 18.17 -36.00 11.37
N ALA A 172 18.17 -37.33 11.13
CA ALA A 172 18.59 -38.30 12.12
C ALA A 172 20.03 -38.13 12.66
N HIS A 173 20.89 -37.43 11.89
CA HIS A 173 22.24 -37.05 12.28
C HIS A 173 22.32 -35.86 13.22
N VAL A 174 21.20 -35.12 13.42
CA VAL A 174 21.16 -33.91 14.25
C VAL A 174 20.71 -34.28 15.66
N LYS A 175 21.52 -33.95 16.67
CA LYS A 175 21.23 -34.24 18.08
C LYS A 175 19.85 -33.69 18.48
N GLY A 176 19.00 -34.59 18.98
CA GLY A 176 17.63 -34.30 19.41
C GLY A 176 16.58 -34.36 18.29
N GLU A 177 16.99 -34.70 17.05
CA GLU A 177 16.09 -34.90 15.92
C GLU A 177 16.21 -36.33 15.34
N GLU A 178 16.82 -37.26 16.04
CA GLU A 178 17.14 -38.62 15.59
C GLU A 178 15.89 -39.38 15.12
N HIS A 179 14.78 -39.17 15.83
CA HIS A 179 13.51 -39.84 15.54
C HIS A 179 12.48 -38.96 14.85
N ARG A 180 12.88 -37.72 14.47
CA ARG A 180 11.98 -36.81 13.81
C ARG A 180 11.68 -37.26 12.39
N HIS A 181 10.42 -37.59 12.12
CA HIS A 181 9.91 -37.80 10.77
C HIS A 181 9.55 -36.48 10.11
N VAL A 182 9.90 -36.33 8.86
CA VAL A 182 9.50 -35.21 7.99
C VAL A 182 8.64 -35.78 6.88
N SER A 183 7.36 -35.41 6.84
CA SER A 183 6.47 -35.88 5.79
C SER A 183 6.85 -35.30 4.42
N GLY A 184 7.01 -36.17 3.44
CA GLY A 184 7.22 -35.78 2.07
C GLY A 184 5.91 -35.48 1.33
N PHE A 185 6.02 -34.89 0.14
CA PHE A 185 4.83 -34.58 -0.68
C PHE A 185 4.03 -35.83 -1.03
N ARG A 186 4.67 -36.97 -1.23
CA ARG A 186 3.97 -38.23 -1.53
C ARG A 186 3.10 -38.68 -0.37
N GLU A 187 3.61 -38.58 0.85
CA GLU A 187 2.87 -38.91 2.07
C GLU A 187 1.68 -37.98 2.25
N LEU A 188 1.93 -36.66 2.16
CA LEU A 188 0.89 -35.63 2.34
C LEU A 188 -0.18 -35.66 1.23
N TRP A 189 0.11 -36.23 0.07
CA TRP A 189 -0.85 -36.32 -1.04
C TRP A 189 -1.46 -37.72 -1.18
N ASP A 190 -0.68 -38.76 -0.94
CA ASP A 190 -1.07 -40.18 -1.00
C ASP A 190 -1.90 -40.55 -2.23
N GLY A 191 -1.40 -40.20 -3.43
CA GLY A 191 -2.13 -40.42 -4.68
C GLY A 191 -3.48 -39.72 -4.75
N GLY A 192 -3.66 -38.66 -3.96
CA GLY A 192 -4.91 -37.90 -3.81
C GLY A 192 -5.85 -38.43 -2.74
N GLN A 193 -5.52 -39.49 -2.01
CA GLN A 193 -6.36 -40.05 -0.95
C GLN A 193 -6.33 -39.20 0.32
N ALA A 194 -5.23 -38.52 0.60
CA ALA A 194 -5.06 -37.66 1.78
C ALA A 194 -6.12 -36.54 1.89
N ARG A 195 -6.70 -36.12 0.76
CA ARG A 195 -7.80 -35.14 0.74
C ARG A 195 -9.12 -35.63 1.35
N PHE A 196 -9.26 -36.92 1.58
CA PHE A 196 -10.44 -37.53 2.18
C PHE A 196 -10.26 -37.92 3.65
N ARG A 197 -9.08 -37.73 4.19
CA ARG A 197 -8.77 -38.01 5.60
C ARG A 197 -8.54 -36.71 6.35
N SER A 198 -9.06 -36.62 7.58
CA SER A 198 -8.85 -35.42 8.42
C SER A 198 -7.40 -35.38 8.92
N ILE A 199 -6.77 -34.19 8.83
CA ILE A 199 -5.44 -33.95 9.40
C ILE A 199 -5.42 -34.12 10.91
N ASP A 200 -6.53 -33.81 11.58
CA ASP A 200 -6.75 -34.03 13.00
C ASP A 200 -8.18 -34.48 13.23
N PRO A 201 -8.43 -35.77 13.47
CA PRO A 201 -9.77 -36.28 13.72
C PRO A 201 -10.47 -35.65 14.93
N ALA A 202 -9.72 -35.15 15.91
CA ALA A 202 -10.27 -34.47 17.09
C ALA A 202 -10.71 -33.03 16.76
N ASN A 203 -10.16 -32.45 15.69
CA ASN A 203 -10.45 -31.09 15.22
C ASN A 203 -10.72 -31.10 13.69
N PRO A 204 -11.84 -31.67 13.24
CA PRO A 204 -12.12 -31.86 11.81
C PRO A 204 -12.19 -30.55 11.01
N ASP A 205 -12.36 -29.41 11.69
CA ASP A 205 -12.34 -28.09 11.06
C ASP A 205 -11.02 -27.76 10.37
N PHE A 206 -9.90 -28.38 10.77
CA PHE A 206 -8.61 -28.19 10.11
C PHE A 206 -8.57 -28.81 8.71
N GLY A 207 -9.57 -29.59 8.36
CA GLY A 207 -9.73 -30.15 7.04
C GLY A 207 -8.83 -31.36 6.76
N PRO A 208 -8.51 -31.62 5.50
CA PRO A 208 -7.83 -32.83 5.07
C PRO A 208 -6.33 -32.84 5.39
N GLU A 209 -5.72 -34.04 5.35
CA GLU A 209 -4.27 -34.23 5.53
C GLU A 209 -3.43 -33.43 4.55
N THR A 210 -3.95 -33.15 3.35
CA THR A 210 -3.29 -32.26 2.37
C THR A 210 -3.03 -30.85 2.90
N ASN A 211 -3.76 -30.39 3.93
CA ASN A 211 -3.51 -29.13 4.63
C ASN A 211 -2.21 -29.14 5.46
N GLY A 212 -1.54 -30.28 5.59
CA GLY A 212 -0.17 -30.36 6.11
C GLY A 212 0.87 -29.68 5.22
N LEU A 213 0.58 -29.49 3.92
CA LEU A 213 1.40 -28.65 3.06
C LEU A 213 1.06 -27.19 3.28
N VAL A 214 2.07 -26.39 3.62
CA VAL A 214 1.97 -24.94 3.74
C VAL A 214 2.85 -24.29 2.67
N ILE A 215 2.27 -23.43 1.85
CA ILE A 215 2.96 -22.61 0.86
C ILE A 215 2.94 -21.18 1.35
N TYR A 216 4.12 -20.62 1.56
CA TYR A 216 4.28 -19.25 2.01
C TYR A 216 5.32 -18.54 1.14
N TRP A 217 5.00 -17.33 0.68
CA TRP A 217 5.92 -16.56 -0.15
C TRP A 217 6.05 -15.11 0.27
N GLY A 218 7.18 -14.52 -0.10
CA GLY A 218 7.42 -13.09 0.05
C GLY A 218 6.99 -12.32 -1.20
N ARG A 219 7.96 -11.96 -2.01
CA ARG A 219 7.77 -11.17 -3.21
C ARG A 219 7.49 -12.05 -4.44
N ALA A 220 6.32 -12.64 -4.50
CA ALA A 220 5.83 -13.32 -5.68
C ALA A 220 4.71 -12.49 -6.31
N GLU A 221 4.98 -11.90 -7.45
CA GLU A 221 4.07 -11.02 -8.15
C GLU A 221 3.48 -11.72 -9.38
N ALA A 222 2.28 -11.33 -9.74
CA ALA A 222 1.60 -11.79 -10.96
C ALA A 222 1.68 -13.32 -11.13
N GLY A 223 2.17 -13.82 -12.28
CA GLY A 223 2.19 -15.23 -12.59
C GLY A 223 2.93 -16.16 -11.61
N GLN A 224 3.83 -15.64 -10.77
CA GLN A 224 4.46 -16.46 -9.72
C GLN A 224 3.47 -16.80 -8.60
N ALA A 225 2.71 -15.81 -8.14
CA ALA A 225 1.69 -16.00 -7.11
C ALA A 225 0.59 -16.96 -7.61
N ASP A 226 0.14 -16.76 -8.86
CA ASP A 226 -0.87 -17.61 -9.49
C ASP A 226 -0.39 -19.06 -9.62
N PHE A 227 0.87 -19.25 -10.01
CA PHE A 227 1.45 -20.58 -10.11
C PHE A 227 1.53 -21.29 -8.75
N LEU A 228 1.95 -20.57 -7.69
CA LEU A 228 2.00 -21.12 -6.34
C LEU A 228 0.59 -21.44 -5.81
N THR A 229 -0.37 -20.56 -6.05
CA THR A 229 -1.77 -20.76 -5.68
C THR A 229 -2.35 -21.97 -6.41
N ARG A 230 -2.13 -22.06 -7.72
CA ARG A 230 -2.55 -23.22 -8.51
C ARG A 230 -1.95 -24.53 -8.01
N PHE A 231 -0.66 -24.55 -7.69
CA PHE A 231 0.00 -25.73 -7.15
C PHE A 231 -0.63 -26.15 -5.82
N GLY A 232 -0.83 -25.20 -4.89
CA GLY A 232 -1.47 -25.47 -3.61
C GLY A 232 -2.89 -26.00 -3.76
N HIS A 233 -3.71 -25.38 -4.60
CA HIS A 233 -5.08 -25.82 -4.86
C HIS A 233 -5.13 -27.19 -5.55
N ALA A 234 -4.26 -27.45 -6.52
CA ALA A 234 -4.18 -28.75 -7.17
C ALA A 234 -3.70 -29.87 -6.21
N PHE A 235 -2.80 -29.53 -5.29
CA PHE A 235 -2.39 -30.41 -4.20
C PHE A 235 -3.52 -30.66 -3.22
N GLY A 236 -4.37 -29.68 -2.97
CA GLY A 236 -5.53 -29.76 -2.10
C GLY A 236 -5.32 -29.10 -0.74
N THR A 237 -4.38 -28.18 -0.62
CA THR A 237 -4.19 -27.43 0.62
C THR A 237 -4.85 -26.06 0.58
N ILE A 238 -5.47 -25.67 1.70
CA ILE A 238 -5.95 -24.31 1.94
C ILE A 238 -4.83 -23.38 2.46
N ASN A 239 -3.68 -23.94 2.84
CA ASN A 239 -2.59 -23.20 3.47
C ASN A 239 -1.65 -22.59 2.41
N VAL A 240 -2.12 -21.57 1.73
CA VAL A 240 -1.41 -20.83 0.67
C VAL A 240 -1.43 -19.34 1.03
N PHE A 241 -0.26 -18.79 1.45
CA PHE A 241 -0.19 -17.45 2.04
C PHE A 241 0.89 -16.57 1.44
N PRO A 242 0.57 -15.33 1.06
CA PRO A 242 1.57 -14.29 0.83
C PRO A 242 1.97 -13.61 2.14
N HIS A 243 3.05 -12.82 2.09
CA HIS A 243 3.57 -12.06 3.24
C HIS A 243 2.79 -10.77 3.56
N VAL A 244 1.74 -10.48 2.85
CA VAL A 244 1.01 -9.18 2.92
C VAL A 244 0.62 -8.80 4.35
N GLY A 245 0.27 -9.79 5.20
CA GLY A 245 -0.09 -9.53 6.59
C GLY A 245 0.97 -8.78 7.40
N ILE A 246 2.25 -9.01 7.11
CA ILE A 246 3.36 -8.30 7.75
C ILE A 246 3.92 -7.14 6.91
N CYS A 247 3.36 -6.91 5.73
CA CYS A 247 3.81 -5.87 4.80
C CYS A 247 3.06 -4.56 5.04
N ASP A 248 1.82 -4.48 4.59
CA ASP A 248 1.00 -3.28 4.65
C ASP A 248 -0.51 -3.56 4.77
N LEU A 249 -0.88 -4.72 5.31
CA LEU A 249 -2.29 -5.09 5.48
C LEU A 249 -3.08 -3.99 6.21
N ASN A 250 -2.53 -3.43 7.28
CA ASN A 250 -3.18 -2.35 8.01
C ASN A 250 -3.44 -1.11 7.14
N HIS A 251 -2.55 -0.80 6.20
CA HIS A 251 -2.76 0.27 5.21
C HIS A 251 -3.93 -0.08 4.30
N HIS A 252 -3.96 -1.30 3.75
CA HIS A 252 -5.06 -1.77 2.90
C HIS A 252 -6.40 -1.75 3.65
N VAL A 253 -6.43 -2.27 4.88
CA VAL A 253 -7.65 -2.27 5.71
C VAL A 253 -8.13 -0.85 5.97
N ALA A 254 -7.23 0.06 6.37
CA ALA A 254 -7.60 1.44 6.63
C ALA A 254 -8.20 2.14 5.41
N THR A 255 -7.61 1.93 4.23
CA THR A 255 -8.09 2.55 2.98
C THR A 255 -9.36 1.88 2.46
N GLN A 256 -9.43 0.55 2.42
CA GLN A 256 -10.59 -0.19 1.92
C GLN A 256 -11.84 0.04 2.76
N GLU A 257 -11.73 -0.05 4.09
CA GLU A 257 -12.87 0.20 4.98
C GLU A 257 -13.35 1.66 4.89
N SER A 258 -12.43 2.61 4.72
CA SER A 258 -12.78 4.02 4.56
C SER A 258 -13.48 4.30 3.22
N LEU A 259 -13.27 3.45 2.22
CA LEU A 259 -13.85 3.54 0.88
C LEU A 259 -14.96 2.50 0.64
N ASN A 260 -15.51 1.91 1.67
CA ASN A 260 -16.56 0.91 1.55
C ASN A 260 -17.72 1.43 0.69
N GLY A 261 -18.08 0.66 -0.33
CA GLY A 261 -19.07 1.06 -1.33
C GLY A 261 -18.50 1.67 -2.62
N MET A 262 -17.20 1.96 -2.68
CA MET A 262 -16.50 2.47 -3.87
C MET A 262 -15.68 1.39 -4.62
N GLY A 263 -15.94 0.13 -4.40
CA GLY A 263 -15.35 -0.96 -5.19
C GLY A 263 -13.98 -1.45 -4.72
N GLY A 264 -13.61 -1.24 -3.45
CA GLY A 264 -12.47 -1.95 -2.85
C GLY A 264 -11.09 -1.52 -3.32
N VAL A 265 -10.90 -0.26 -3.65
CA VAL A 265 -9.58 0.27 -4.05
C VAL A 265 -8.65 0.34 -2.85
N ALA A 266 -7.63 -0.51 -2.86
CA ALA A 266 -6.68 -0.62 -1.77
C ALA A 266 -5.53 0.41 -1.83
N MET A 267 -5.30 1.02 -2.99
CA MET A 267 -4.15 1.88 -3.25
C MET A 267 -4.61 3.23 -3.77
N LEU A 268 -4.60 4.21 -2.89
CA LEU A 268 -4.75 5.62 -3.25
C LEU A 268 -3.36 6.25 -3.36
N LYS A 269 -3.22 7.25 -4.21
CA LYS A 269 -2.00 8.05 -4.35
C LYS A 269 -2.34 9.52 -4.57
N PRO A 270 -1.54 10.45 -4.02
CA PRO A 270 -1.70 11.86 -4.32
C PRO A 270 -1.50 12.13 -5.81
N ASP A 271 -2.33 12.99 -6.38
CA ASP A 271 -2.12 13.54 -7.72
C ASP A 271 -1.02 14.62 -7.67
N ILE A 272 0.22 14.17 -7.45
CA ILE A 272 1.38 15.05 -7.23
C ILE A 272 1.51 16.15 -8.30
N PRO A 273 1.31 15.88 -9.61
CA PRO A 273 1.43 16.91 -10.63
C PRO A 273 0.45 18.07 -10.51
N ASN A 274 -0.72 17.84 -9.90
CA ASN A 274 -1.79 18.83 -9.80
C ASN A 274 -2.09 19.26 -8.35
N ALA A 275 -1.49 18.59 -7.36
CA ALA A 275 -1.63 18.95 -5.95
C ALA A 275 -0.88 20.25 -5.62
N GLU A 276 -1.39 21.01 -4.65
CA GLU A 276 -0.77 22.22 -4.14
C GLU A 276 -0.14 22.03 -2.77
N TYR A 277 -0.67 21.08 -1.98
CA TYR A 277 -0.17 20.81 -0.64
C TYR A 277 -0.29 19.31 -0.27
N ILE A 278 0.78 18.69 0.21
CA ILE A 278 0.76 17.28 0.62
C ILE A 278 1.35 17.13 2.03
N LEU A 279 0.63 16.41 2.87
CA LEU A 279 1.08 15.90 4.16
C LEU A 279 1.46 14.43 4.02
N TRP A 280 2.72 14.09 4.19
CA TRP A 280 3.24 12.73 4.16
C TRP A 280 3.40 12.21 5.60
N PHE A 281 2.51 11.31 6.04
CA PHE A 281 2.55 10.71 7.38
C PHE A 281 3.30 9.37 7.34
N GLY A 282 4.45 9.29 8.01
CA GLY A 282 5.24 8.07 8.08
C GLY A 282 5.57 7.47 6.72
N GLU A 283 5.76 8.34 5.72
CA GLU A 283 5.97 7.98 4.33
C GLU A 283 7.08 8.81 3.71
N ASN A 284 8.18 8.16 3.36
CA ASN A 284 9.26 8.79 2.64
C ASN A 284 9.24 8.36 1.17
N VAL A 285 8.57 9.12 0.33
CA VAL A 285 8.33 8.80 -1.09
C VAL A 285 9.61 8.62 -1.92
N THR A 286 10.73 9.17 -1.46
CA THR A 286 12.02 9.07 -2.14
C THR A 286 12.87 7.88 -1.68
N GLU A 287 12.45 7.17 -0.63
CA GLU A 287 13.17 6.03 -0.06
C GLU A 287 12.34 4.75 0.05
N ALA A 288 11.06 4.84 0.36
CA ALA A 288 10.31 3.73 0.93
C ALA A 288 8.94 3.45 0.29
N ASN A 289 8.40 4.31 -0.53
CA ASN A 289 7.13 4.09 -1.21
C ASN A 289 7.31 3.42 -2.58
N PHE A 290 6.22 3.11 -3.27
CA PHE A 290 6.25 2.56 -4.63
C PHE A 290 5.11 3.17 -5.50
N PRO A 291 5.35 3.36 -6.78
CA PRO A 291 6.63 3.23 -7.50
C PRO A 291 7.57 4.40 -7.17
N MET A 292 8.63 4.12 -6.43
CA MET A 292 9.47 5.15 -5.81
C MET A 292 10.09 6.12 -6.83
N GLN A 293 10.62 5.63 -7.93
CA GLN A 293 11.23 6.50 -8.95
C GLN A 293 10.20 7.41 -9.62
N THR A 294 8.99 6.92 -9.89
CA THR A 294 7.92 7.69 -10.52
C THR A 294 7.40 8.76 -9.57
N LEU A 295 7.12 8.39 -8.31
CA LEU A 295 6.68 9.34 -7.28
C LEU A 295 7.75 10.39 -7.00
N GLY A 296 9.02 9.99 -6.86
CA GLY A 296 10.13 10.91 -6.64
C GLY A 296 10.33 11.88 -7.80
N ARG A 297 10.19 11.43 -9.05
CA ARG A 297 10.29 12.30 -10.22
C ARG A 297 9.14 13.30 -10.30
N LYS A 298 7.90 12.85 -10.05
CA LYS A 298 6.73 13.73 -9.97
C LYS A 298 6.90 14.78 -8.87
N LEU A 299 7.38 14.35 -7.69
CA LEU A 299 7.62 15.25 -6.57
C LEU A 299 8.67 16.31 -6.91
N VAL A 300 9.80 15.91 -7.49
CA VAL A 300 10.87 16.84 -7.91
C VAL A 300 10.36 17.82 -8.97
N ALA A 301 9.63 17.35 -9.98
CA ALA A 301 9.05 18.23 -11.00
C ALA A 301 8.10 19.25 -10.37
N ALA A 302 7.13 18.80 -9.58
CA ALA A 302 6.11 19.66 -8.96
C ALA A 302 6.71 20.69 -8.00
N THR A 303 7.77 20.33 -7.26
CA THR A 303 8.47 21.28 -6.37
C THR A 303 9.40 22.23 -7.12
N THR A 304 10.00 21.80 -8.22
CA THR A 304 10.86 22.66 -9.05
C THR A 304 10.04 23.75 -9.73
N ASP A 305 8.82 23.43 -10.14
CA ASP A 305 7.87 24.39 -10.73
C ASP A 305 7.21 25.30 -9.67
N ASN A 306 7.56 25.14 -8.39
CA ASN A 306 7.08 25.90 -7.24
C ASN A 306 5.55 25.91 -7.06
N HIS A 307 4.82 24.93 -7.59
CA HIS A 307 3.37 24.84 -7.36
C HIS A 307 3.01 23.93 -6.20
N LEU A 308 3.87 22.97 -5.83
CA LEU A 308 3.65 22.02 -4.74
C LEU A 308 4.45 22.41 -3.50
N LYS A 309 3.77 22.52 -2.37
CA LYS A 309 4.36 22.48 -1.03
C LYS A 309 4.08 21.13 -0.40
N TYR A 310 5.04 20.60 0.39
CA TYR A 310 4.79 19.40 1.15
C TYR A 310 5.46 19.39 2.51
N VAL A 311 4.85 18.66 3.44
CA VAL A 311 5.33 18.46 4.80
C VAL A 311 5.60 16.99 5.03
N MET A 312 6.77 16.69 5.56
CA MET A 312 7.12 15.35 6.05
C MET A 312 6.80 15.26 7.54
N ILE A 313 5.94 14.33 7.91
CA ILE A 313 5.56 14.02 9.30
C ILE A 313 6.15 12.64 9.59
N ASP A 314 7.29 12.59 10.25
CA ASP A 314 8.05 11.35 10.43
C ASP A 314 8.89 11.44 11.71
N VAL A 315 9.19 10.29 12.29
CA VAL A 315 10.05 10.16 13.51
C VAL A 315 11.51 10.45 13.23
N ARG A 316 11.93 10.40 11.97
CA ARG A 316 13.30 10.66 11.52
C ARG A 316 13.35 11.54 10.28
N THR A 317 14.49 12.17 10.08
CA THR A 317 14.81 12.80 8.80
C THR A 317 15.28 11.75 7.79
N GLY A 318 14.84 11.86 6.55
CA GLY A 318 15.29 11.06 5.42
C GLY A 318 15.51 11.92 4.19
N ASN A 319 15.83 11.31 3.05
CA ASN A 319 16.10 12.06 1.81
C ASN A 319 14.90 12.90 1.34
N GLY A 320 13.66 12.47 1.63
CA GLY A 320 12.45 13.23 1.32
C GLY A 320 12.37 14.58 2.02
N ASN A 321 13.06 14.74 3.16
CA ASN A 321 13.06 15.99 3.92
C ASN A 321 13.94 17.08 3.31
N LEU A 322 14.86 16.72 2.42
CA LEU A 322 15.82 17.68 1.83
C LEU A 322 15.12 18.78 1.02
N HIS A 323 13.97 18.49 0.48
CA HIS A 323 13.18 19.43 -0.33
C HIS A 323 11.81 19.75 0.27
N ALA A 324 11.50 19.19 1.46
CA ALA A 324 10.26 19.47 2.16
C ALA A 324 10.22 20.92 2.65
N ASN A 325 9.06 21.56 2.53
CA ASN A 325 8.84 22.89 3.11
C ASN A 325 8.93 22.86 4.64
N ARG A 326 8.61 21.71 5.23
CA ARG A 326 8.70 21.49 6.67
C ARG A 326 8.86 20.00 6.99
N TRP A 327 9.68 19.71 8.00
CA TRP A 327 9.65 18.44 8.71
C TRP A 327 9.03 18.61 10.08
N VAL A 328 8.11 17.73 10.43
CA VAL A 328 7.45 17.65 11.73
C VAL A 328 7.89 16.37 12.42
N PRO A 329 8.80 16.43 13.39
CA PRO A 329 9.15 15.27 14.20
C PRO A 329 7.94 14.87 15.05
N ILE A 330 7.54 13.60 14.95
CA ILE A 330 6.38 13.06 15.67
C ILE A 330 6.82 11.93 16.61
N ALA A 331 6.12 11.73 17.70
CA ALA A 331 6.31 10.56 18.54
C ALA A 331 5.89 9.28 17.78
N PRO A 332 6.66 8.16 17.88
CA PRO A 332 6.26 6.90 17.26
C PRO A 332 4.84 6.49 17.64
N GLY A 333 3.97 6.24 16.65
CA GLY A 333 2.56 5.92 16.84
C GLY A 333 1.65 7.10 17.16
N GLY A 334 2.17 8.33 17.14
CA GLY A 334 1.42 9.57 17.40
C GLY A 334 0.61 10.11 16.22
N ASP A 335 0.71 9.49 15.05
CA ASP A 335 0.10 9.95 13.79
C ASP A 335 -1.42 10.09 13.90
N GLY A 336 -2.08 9.09 14.50
CA GLY A 336 -3.53 9.13 14.74
C GLY A 336 -3.94 10.30 15.64
N ALA A 337 -3.16 10.60 16.68
CA ALA A 337 -3.44 11.73 17.57
C ALA A 337 -3.27 13.07 16.83
N LEU A 338 -2.23 13.21 16.01
CA LEU A 338 -2.03 14.39 15.16
C LEU A 338 -3.22 14.59 14.21
N ALA A 339 -3.64 13.54 13.50
CA ALA A 339 -4.78 13.59 12.60
C ALA A 339 -6.09 13.94 13.32
N MET A 340 -6.36 13.32 14.48
CA MET A 340 -7.55 13.62 15.30
C MET A 340 -7.56 15.07 15.81
N GLY A 341 -6.40 15.59 16.22
CA GLY A 341 -6.27 17.00 16.62
C GLY A 341 -6.53 17.97 15.45
N MET A 342 -6.05 17.62 14.24
CA MET A 342 -6.36 18.39 13.03
C MET A 342 -7.86 18.33 12.69
N ILE A 343 -8.48 17.15 12.72
CA ILE A 343 -9.92 16.95 12.46
C ILE A 343 -10.72 17.80 13.44
N ARG A 344 -10.38 17.74 14.74
CA ARG A 344 -11.05 18.54 15.77
C ARG A 344 -11.00 20.04 15.44
N TRP A 345 -9.82 20.57 15.14
CA TRP A 345 -9.65 21.96 14.80
C TRP A 345 -10.40 22.34 13.52
N ILE A 346 -10.34 21.50 12.48
CA ILE A 346 -11.04 21.72 11.21
C ILE A 346 -12.55 21.84 11.42
N ILE A 347 -13.14 20.95 12.24
CA ILE A 347 -14.57 20.97 12.52
C ILE A 347 -14.93 22.18 13.39
N ASP A 348 -14.11 22.52 14.41
CA ASP A 348 -14.36 23.68 15.26
C ASP A 348 -14.36 25.01 14.47
N GLN A 349 -13.51 25.11 13.46
CA GLN A 349 -13.37 26.28 12.60
C GLN A 349 -14.25 26.26 11.34
N ASP A 350 -15.11 25.24 11.19
CA ASP A 350 -15.97 25.03 10.02
C ASP A 350 -15.21 25.06 8.67
N ARG A 351 -13.96 24.53 8.65
CA ARG A 351 -13.07 24.55 7.49
C ARG A 351 -13.10 23.25 6.68
N TYR A 352 -14.24 22.62 6.54
CA TYR A 352 -14.50 21.42 5.76
C TYR A 352 -15.40 21.75 4.55
N ASN A 353 -15.48 20.85 3.59
CA ASN A 353 -16.34 20.99 2.41
C ASN A 353 -17.77 20.52 2.75
N GLY A 354 -18.58 21.41 3.31
CA GLY A 354 -19.95 21.09 3.71
C GLY A 354 -20.86 20.71 2.54
N GLU A 355 -20.64 21.25 1.34
CA GLU A 355 -21.45 20.93 0.15
C GLU A 355 -21.24 19.48 -0.28
N TYR A 356 -19.99 19.05 -0.35
CA TYR A 356 -19.64 17.65 -0.64
C TYR A 356 -20.18 16.69 0.45
N LEU A 357 -19.90 17.00 1.71
CA LEU A 357 -20.30 16.15 2.85
C LEU A 357 -21.82 16.00 2.98
N ALA A 358 -22.59 16.96 2.49
CA ALA A 358 -24.04 16.91 2.47
C ALA A 358 -24.62 15.99 1.40
N ARG A 359 -23.80 15.37 0.51
CA ARG A 359 -24.29 14.47 -0.57
C ARG A 359 -24.36 13.03 -0.05
N PRO A 360 -25.57 12.51 0.29
CA PRO A 360 -25.70 11.25 1.00
C PRO A 360 -25.71 10.00 0.13
N ASN A 361 -25.72 10.15 -1.20
CA ASN A 361 -25.82 9.04 -2.15
C ASN A 361 -25.19 9.39 -3.51
N ALA A 362 -24.96 8.38 -4.35
CA ALA A 362 -24.30 8.54 -5.64
C ALA A 362 -25.08 9.44 -6.62
N HIS A 363 -26.43 9.39 -6.59
CA HIS A 363 -27.24 10.23 -7.47
C HIS A 363 -27.12 11.73 -7.09
N ALA A 364 -27.13 12.02 -5.79
CA ALA A 364 -26.93 13.38 -5.27
C ALA A 364 -25.52 13.91 -5.60
N ALA A 365 -24.51 13.06 -5.49
CA ALA A 365 -23.14 13.41 -5.87
C ALA A 365 -23.05 13.69 -7.38
N GLN A 366 -23.56 12.81 -8.23
CA GLN A 366 -23.56 12.98 -9.66
C GLN A 366 -24.27 14.26 -10.10
N ALA A 367 -25.44 14.55 -9.50
CA ALA A 367 -26.19 15.79 -9.79
C ALA A 367 -25.42 17.05 -9.38
N ALA A 368 -24.54 16.97 -8.38
CA ALA A 368 -23.67 18.06 -7.94
C ALA A 368 -22.32 18.11 -8.67
N GLY A 369 -22.04 17.20 -9.61
CA GLY A 369 -20.74 17.10 -10.29
C GLY A 369 -19.63 16.54 -9.43
N GLU A 370 -19.96 15.82 -8.36
CA GLU A 370 -19.01 15.18 -7.45
C GLU A 370 -18.63 13.78 -7.97
N PRO A 371 -17.36 13.36 -7.86
CA PRO A 371 -16.94 12.03 -8.30
C PRO A 371 -17.46 10.91 -7.40
N ASN A 372 -17.79 11.21 -6.15
CA ASN A 372 -18.25 10.28 -5.14
C ASN A 372 -19.11 10.99 -4.08
N PHE A 373 -19.68 10.23 -3.16
CA PHE A 373 -20.54 10.75 -2.09
C PHE A 373 -19.95 10.46 -0.70
N SER A 374 -20.55 11.07 0.33
CA SER A 374 -20.14 10.91 1.73
C SER A 374 -21.28 10.31 2.57
N ASN A 375 -20.93 9.49 3.56
CA ASN A 375 -21.85 9.03 4.60
C ASN A 375 -21.92 9.96 5.83
N ALA A 376 -21.33 11.16 5.75
CA ALA A 376 -21.23 12.09 6.86
C ALA A 376 -22.59 12.47 7.48
N THR A 377 -23.65 12.44 6.67
CA THR A 377 -25.03 12.77 7.09
C THR A 377 -25.87 11.57 7.51
N TRP A 378 -25.37 10.33 7.32
CA TRP A 378 -26.12 9.14 7.71
C TRP A 378 -26.26 9.06 9.23
N LEU A 379 -27.44 8.64 9.71
CA LEU A 379 -27.71 8.53 11.13
C LEU A 379 -27.09 7.27 11.71
N VAL A 380 -26.30 7.43 12.75
CA VAL A 380 -25.68 6.39 13.55
C VAL A 380 -26.48 6.23 14.85
N ILE A 381 -26.84 5.01 15.21
CA ILE A 381 -27.45 4.69 16.50
C ILE A 381 -26.42 4.97 17.60
N THR A 382 -26.80 5.77 18.58
CA THR A 382 -25.96 6.15 19.74
C THR A 382 -26.69 5.88 21.05
N ASP A 383 -27.30 4.73 21.13
CA ASP A 383 -28.07 4.23 22.26
C ASP A 383 -27.44 2.95 22.80
N PRO A 384 -26.66 3.00 23.90
CA PRO A 384 -25.94 1.84 24.42
C PRO A 384 -26.83 0.65 24.81
N GLY A 385 -28.15 0.89 24.98
CA GLY A 385 -29.11 -0.19 25.22
C GLY A 385 -29.67 -0.84 23.97
N HIS A 386 -29.34 -0.32 22.80
CA HIS A 386 -29.84 -0.80 21.52
C HIS A 386 -28.95 -1.93 20.95
N PRO A 387 -29.53 -3.04 20.40
CA PRO A 387 -28.74 -4.15 19.85
C PRO A 387 -27.78 -3.72 18.73
N HIS A 388 -28.13 -2.65 18.01
CA HIS A 388 -27.33 -2.11 16.90
C HIS A 388 -26.63 -0.79 17.25
N ASP A 389 -26.28 -0.57 18.54
CA ASP A 389 -25.52 0.63 18.93
C ASP A 389 -24.22 0.73 18.12
N GLY A 390 -23.96 1.90 17.55
CA GLY A 390 -22.82 2.19 16.68
C GLY A 390 -23.02 1.87 15.19
N ALA A 391 -24.11 1.19 14.81
CA ALA A 391 -24.46 0.94 13.41
C ALA A 391 -25.23 2.12 12.80
N PHE A 392 -25.26 2.17 11.46
CA PHE A 392 -26.16 3.09 10.77
C PHE A 392 -27.62 2.66 10.96
N LEU A 393 -28.49 3.64 11.24
CA LEU A 393 -29.93 3.40 11.34
C LEU A 393 -30.49 3.05 9.96
N GLU A 394 -31.14 1.90 9.87
CA GLU A 394 -31.78 1.43 8.65
C GLU A 394 -33.21 1.98 8.52
N ALA A 395 -33.70 2.14 7.28
CA ALA A 395 -35.03 2.72 7.00
C ALA A 395 -36.18 1.91 7.62
N ALA A 396 -36.07 0.57 7.68
CA ALA A 396 -37.07 -0.27 8.35
C ALA A 396 -37.07 -0.06 9.87
N GLU A 397 -35.91 0.05 10.48
CA GLU A 397 -35.73 0.27 11.92
C GLU A 397 -36.19 1.68 12.33
N ALA A 398 -35.99 2.64 11.44
CA ALA A 398 -36.52 4.01 11.57
C ALA A 398 -38.08 4.07 11.45
N GLY A 399 -38.73 2.96 11.06
CA GLY A 399 -40.18 2.93 10.86
C GLY A 399 -40.65 3.61 9.57
N LEU A 400 -39.74 3.87 8.63
CA LEU A 400 -40.07 4.55 7.37
C LEU A 400 -40.62 3.62 6.30
N VAL A 401 -40.21 2.36 6.31
CA VAL A 401 -40.62 1.33 5.36
C VAL A 401 -40.80 -0.01 6.07
N PRO A 402 -41.60 -0.93 5.51
CA PRO A 402 -41.70 -2.30 6.03
C PRO A 402 -40.36 -3.05 5.91
N THR A 403 -40.11 -4.01 6.80
CA THR A 403 -38.91 -4.85 6.78
C THR A 403 -38.75 -5.70 5.51
N SER A 404 -39.84 -5.93 4.81
CA SER A 404 -39.89 -6.65 3.52
C SER A 404 -39.57 -5.77 2.30
N ALA A 405 -39.44 -4.45 2.49
CA ALA A 405 -39.15 -3.55 1.38
C ALA A 405 -37.71 -3.72 0.89
N SER A 406 -37.45 -3.53 -0.40
CA SER A 406 -36.10 -3.55 -0.98
C SER A 406 -35.17 -2.48 -0.39
N THR A 407 -35.75 -1.39 0.11
CA THR A 407 -35.07 -0.26 0.75
C THR A 407 -34.98 -0.40 2.27
N ALA A 408 -35.40 -1.53 2.85
CA ALA A 408 -35.44 -1.75 4.30
C ALA A 408 -34.08 -1.48 5.00
N LYS A 409 -32.99 -1.82 4.32
CA LYS A 409 -31.60 -1.67 4.82
C LYS A 409 -30.92 -0.38 4.37
N GLU A 410 -31.63 0.52 3.71
CA GLU A 410 -31.06 1.82 3.37
C GLU A 410 -30.76 2.64 4.61
N PRO A 411 -29.60 3.34 4.67
CA PRO A 411 -29.35 4.30 5.72
C PRO A 411 -30.32 5.48 5.62
N VAL A 412 -30.58 6.11 6.74
CA VAL A 412 -31.48 7.27 6.82
C VAL A 412 -30.74 8.54 7.13
N VAL A 413 -31.29 9.65 6.68
CA VAL A 413 -30.73 11.01 6.82
C VAL A 413 -31.81 11.98 7.25
N VAL A 414 -31.41 13.20 7.59
CA VAL A 414 -32.33 14.30 7.90
C VAL A 414 -32.31 15.30 6.74
N ASP A 415 -33.47 15.58 6.20
CA ASP A 415 -33.62 16.62 5.18
C ASP A 415 -33.38 18.02 5.79
N PRO A 416 -32.51 18.84 5.21
CA PRO A 416 -32.13 20.12 5.82
C PRO A 416 -33.25 21.17 5.80
N GLY A 417 -34.22 21.06 4.89
CA GLY A 417 -35.31 22.02 4.74
C GLY A 417 -36.49 21.72 5.63
N SER A 418 -36.95 20.46 5.69
CA SER A 418 -38.11 20.04 6.46
C SER A 418 -37.78 19.51 7.85
N GLY A 419 -36.53 19.13 8.10
CA GLY A 419 -36.11 18.42 9.32
C GLY A 419 -36.64 16.98 9.43
N GLN A 420 -37.24 16.46 8.38
CA GLN A 420 -37.79 15.10 8.38
C GLN A 420 -36.72 14.06 8.12
N VAL A 421 -36.88 12.88 8.72
CA VAL A 421 -36.03 11.73 8.49
C VAL A 421 -36.56 10.97 7.28
N MET A 422 -35.66 10.59 6.37
CA MET A 422 -35.97 9.86 5.15
C MET A 422 -34.82 8.93 4.72
N PRO A 423 -35.09 7.93 3.87
CA PRO A 423 -34.02 7.13 3.24
C PRO A 423 -33.04 8.01 2.48
N ALA A 424 -31.75 7.70 2.59
CA ALA A 424 -30.69 8.51 1.98
C ALA A 424 -30.84 8.65 0.45
N SER A 425 -31.40 7.66 -0.24
CA SER A 425 -31.67 7.70 -1.68
C SER A 425 -32.70 8.74 -2.13
N GLN A 426 -33.51 9.24 -1.21
CA GLN A 426 -34.64 10.12 -1.53
C GLN A 426 -34.32 11.62 -1.49
N THR A 427 -33.08 12.00 -1.17
CA THR A 427 -32.67 13.41 -1.12
C THR A 427 -31.40 13.70 -1.89
N GLN A 428 -31.28 14.95 -2.36
CA GLN A 428 -30.08 15.47 -3.03
C GLN A 428 -29.09 16.09 -2.04
N ALA A 429 -29.53 16.43 -0.85
CA ALA A 429 -28.70 16.95 0.22
C ALA A 429 -29.28 16.59 1.59
N ALA A 430 -28.44 16.38 2.57
CA ALA A 430 -28.85 16.06 3.92
C ALA A 430 -28.10 16.90 4.95
N ALA A 431 -28.70 17.06 6.13
CA ALA A 431 -28.15 17.89 7.20
C ALA A 431 -26.95 17.22 7.86
N LEU A 432 -25.81 17.93 7.91
CA LEU A 432 -24.64 17.51 8.69
C LEU A 432 -24.88 17.66 10.19
N TRP A 433 -25.54 18.75 10.55
CA TRP A 433 -25.79 19.17 11.94
C TRP A 433 -27.30 19.37 12.19
N PRO A 434 -28.11 18.29 12.10
CA PRO A 434 -29.51 18.40 12.42
C PRO A 434 -29.65 18.74 13.94
N GLN A 435 -30.74 19.29 14.35
CA GLN A 435 -31.11 19.64 15.73
C GLN A 435 -29.96 19.68 16.76
N HIS A 436 -29.88 20.78 17.53
CA HIS A 436 -28.90 20.99 18.60
C HIS A 436 -27.40 21.08 18.15
N GLY A 437 -27.10 21.27 16.83
CA GLY A 437 -25.77 21.56 16.35
C GLY A 437 -24.78 20.37 16.43
N LYS A 438 -23.49 20.70 16.59
CA LYS A 438 -22.38 19.74 16.47
C LYS A 438 -22.44 18.60 17.51
N SER A 439 -22.90 18.88 18.74
CA SER A 439 -22.99 17.89 19.83
C SER A 439 -24.39 17.33 20.03
N GLY A 440 -25.34 17.65 19.16
CA GLY A 440 -26.72 17.23 19.27
C GLY A 440 -26.94 15.75 18.99
N SER A 441 -28.15 15.30 19.33
CA SER A 441 -28.69 14.00 18.93
C SER A 441 -30.15 14.17 18.56
N ILE A 442 -30.69 13.26 17.79
CA ILE A 442 -32.11 13.21 17.44
C ILE A 442 -32.70 11.87 17.86
N LYS A 443 -34.01 11.84 18.04
CA LYS A 443 -34.75 10.59 18.27
C LYS A 443 -35.57 10.25 17.04
N VAL A 444 -35.35 9.04 16.52
CA VAL A 444 -36.08 8.48 15.38
C VAL A 444 -36.73 7.19 15.85
N ASN A 445 -38.05 7.10 15.80
CA ASN A 445 -38.79 5.93 16.29
C ASN A 445 -38.37 5.47 17.70
N GLY A 446 -38.06 6.46 18.59
CA GLY A 446 -37.60 6.20 19.96
C GLY A 446 -36.09 5.94 20.09
N ILE A 447 -35.37 5.69 19.01
CA ILE A 447 -33.94 5.38 18.98
C ILE A 447 -33.13 6.69 18.96
N VAL A 448 -32.11 6.79 19.83
CA VAL A 448 -31.22 7.96 19.87
C VAL A 448 -30.15 7.84 18.80
N CYS A 449 -30.01 8.87 17.96
CA CYS A 449 -29.06 8.88 16.84
C CYS A 449 -28.30 10.19 16.75
N GLN A 450 -27.13 10.12 16.12
CA GLN A 450 -26.34 11.26 15.64
C GLN A 450 -26.02 11.06 14.16
N THR A 451 -25.78 12.13 13.41
CA THR A 451 -25.15 11.95 12.09
C THR A 451 -23.72 11.42 12.27
N ALA A 452 -23.18 10.75 11.25
CA ALA A 452 -21.78 10.33 11.32
C ALA A 452 -20.82 11.50 11.56
N MET A 453 -21.15 12.70 11.04
CA MET A 453 -20.38 13.91 11.30
C MET A 453 -20.49 14.38 12.78
N GLN A 454 -21.68 14.32 13.38
CA GLN A 454 -21.85 14.60 14.81
C GLN A 454 -21.11 13.56 15.66
N ARG A 455 -21.14 12.30 15.26
CA ARG A 455 -20.41 11.23 15.93
C ARG A 455 -18.90 11.46 15.86
N LEU A 456 -18.38 11.85 14.69
CA LEU A 456 -16.98 12.23 14.51
C LEU A 456 -16.60 13.40 15.43
N TYR A 457 -17.43 14.41 15.50
CA TYR A 457 -17.21 15.55 16.40
C TYR A 457 -17.21 15.11 17.87
N THR A 458 -18.14 14.27 18.27
CA THR A 458 -18.20 13.72 19.63
C THR A 458 -16.91 12.96 19.98
N GLU A 459 -16.42 12.12 19.08
CA GLU A 459 -15.19 11.35 19.30
C GLU A 459 -13.94 12.26 19.36
N THR A 460 -13.83 13.22 18.44
CA THR A 460 -12.70 14.16 18.46
C THR A 460 -12.76 15.13 19.65
N SER A 461 -13.94 15.30 20.25
CA SER A 461 -14.14 16.15 21.45
C SER A 461 -13.72 15.51 22.77
N ARG A 462 -13.31 14.23 22.75
CA ARG A 462 -12.79 13.54 23.94
C ARG A 462 -11.47 14.14 24.44
N ASN A 463 -10.73 14.78 23.55
CA ASN A 463 -9.50 15.48 23.88
C ASN A 463 -9.52 16.89 23.27
N THR A 464 -8.85 17.80 23.92
CA THR A 464 -8.52 19.12 23.38
C THR A 464 -7.40 19.02 22.34
N VAL A 465 -7.19 20.07 21.56
CA VAL A 465 -6.04 20.14 20.61
C VAL A 465 -4.71 20.03 21.36
N ASP A 466 -4.60 20.59 22.57
CA ASP A 466 -3.40 20.49 23.40
C ASP A 466 -3.12 19.06 23.87
N GLU A 467 -4.15 18.30 24.24
CA GLU A 467 -4.03 16.90 24.63
C GLU A 467 -3.64 16.02 23.45
N TYR A 468 -4.25 16.24 22.27
CA TYR A 468 -3.80 15.58 21.04
C TYR A 468 -2.36 15.91 20.69
N ALA A 469 -1.95 17.16 20.83
CA ALA A 469 -0.58 17.59 20.59
C ALA A 469 0.41 16.87 21.51
N LYS A 470 0.06 16.74 22.79
CA LYS A 470 0.87 16.00 23.76
C LYS A 470 0.99 14.52 23.39
N LEU A 471 -0.10 13.88 22.98
CA LEU A 471 -0.10 12.49 22.53
C LEU A 471 0.72 12.28 21.25
N ALA A 472 0.69 13.25 20.34
CA ALA A 472 1.46 13.23 19.10
C ALA A 472 2.94 13.61 19.30
N GLY A 473 3.32 14.15 20.46
CA GLY A 473 4.67 14.62 20.72
C GLY A 473 5.04 15.93 19.99
N VAL A 474 4.03 16.76 19.67
CA VAL A 474 4.18 18.06 19.00
C VAL A 474 3.55 19.18 19.83
N SER A 475 3.71 20.44 19.43
CA SER A 475 2.95 21.54 20.06
C SER A 475 1.57 21.70 19.39
N ALA A 476 0.60 22.24 20.13
CA ALA A 476 -0.73 22.56 19.59
C ALA A 476 -0.64 23.53 18.39
N ALA A 477 0.30 24.46 18.41
CA ALA A 477 0.55 25.37 17.29
C ALA A 477 0.94 24.63 15.99
N VAL A 478 1.60 23.49 16.10
CA VAL A 478 1.90 22.62 14.93
C VAL A 478 0.61 22.07 14.37
N ILE A 479 -0.26 21.48 15.19
CA ILE A 479 -1.57 20.95 14.76
C ILE A 479 -2.37 22.04 14.05
N VAL A 480 -2.51 23.20 14.69
CA VAL A 480 -3.27 24.34 14.15
C VAL A 480 -2.69 24.81 12.82
N SER A 481 -1.37 24.97 12.73
CA SER A 481 -0.72 25.44 11.50
C SER A 481 -0.88 24.44 10.34
N LEU A 482 -0.75 23.13 10.61
CA LEU A 482 -0.95 22.08 9.59
C LEU A 482 -2.41 22.04 9.13
N ALA A 483 -3.37 22.06 10.06
CA ALA A 483 -4.79 22.03 9.73
C ALA A 483 -5.23 23.28 8.96
N HIS A 484 -4.72 24.45 9.34
CA HIS A 484 -4.99 25.71 8.64
C HIS A 484 -4.45 25.69 7.21
N GLU A 485 -3.17 25.36 7.02
CA GLU A 485 -2.55 25.31 5.70
C GLU A 485 -3.24 24.24 4.82
N PHE A 486 -3.45 23.02 5.35
CA PHE A 486 -4.12 21.93 4.65
C PHE A 486 -5.49 22.35 4.10
N THR A 487 -6.32 22.97 4.93
CA THR A 487 -7.66 23.41 4.51
C THR A 487 -7.65 24.65 3.60
N SER A 488 -6.55 25.41 3.57
CA SER A 488 -6.42 26.60 2.71
C SER A 488 -6.24 26.27 1.23
N HIS A 489 -5.79 25.05 0.92
CA HIS A 489 -5.66 24.55 -0.45
C HIS A 489 -6.90 23.77 -0.95
N GLY A 490 -7.94 23.65 -0.11
CA GLY A 490 -9.17 22.95 -0.47
C GLY A 490 -8.89 21.53 -0.97
N ARG A 491 -9.51 21.13 -2.07
CA ARG A 491 -9.41 19.78 -2.65
C ARG A 491 -8.05 19.44 -3.23
N LYS A 492 -7.15 20.41 -3.41
CA LYS A 492 -5.78 20.20 -3.88
C LYS A 492 -4.77 19.97 -2.75
N ALA A 493 -5.27 19.80 -1.51
CA ALA A 493 -4.48 19.31 -0.40
C ALA A 493 -4.73 17.83 -0.19
N VAL A 494 -3.66 17.06 0.09
CA VAL A 494 -3.74 15.61 0.32
C VAL A 494 -3.00 15.24 1.60
N ALA A 495 -3.60 14.36 2.39
CA ALA A 495 -2.93 13.69 3.50
C ALA A 495 -2.74 12.21 3.13
N ASP A 496 -1.50 11.81 2.86
CA ASP A 496 -1.14 10.43 2.54
C ASP A 496 -0.35 9.78 3.68
N PHE A 497 -0.40 8.46 3.76
CA PHE A 497 0.31 7.69 4.77
C PHE A 497 0.77 6.35 4.23
N TYR A 498 1.81 5.81 4.86
CA TYR A 498 2.29 4.49 4.49
C TYR A 498 2.70 3.68 5.73
N ARG A 499 3.72 2.83 5.59
CA ARG A 499 4.10 1.85 6.62
C ARG A 499 4.53 2.44 7.95
N GLY A 500 5.08 3.65 7.97
CA GLY A 500 5.41 4.33 9.22
C GLY A 500 4.21 4.51 10.14
N VAL A 501 3.02 4.74 9.58
CA VAL A 501 1.75 4.80 10.31
C VAL A 501 1.16 3.41 10.51
N SER A 502 1.08 2.62 9.43
CA SER A 502 0.24 1.42 9.43
C SER A 502 0.87 0.23 10.18
N GLN A 503 2.19 0.20 10.38
CA GLN A 503 2.86 -0.91 11.08
C GLN A 503 2.95 -0.74 12.60
N HIS A 504 1.95 -0.12 13.20
CA HIS A 504 1.72 -0.03 14.64
C HIS A 504 0.45 -0.78 15.04
N THR A 505 0.30 -1.10 16.33
CA THR A 505 -0.90 -1.77 16.85
C THR A 505 -2.19 -0.97 16.63
N ASN A 506 -2.09 0.36 16.57
CA ASN A 506 -3.19 1.26 16.23
C ASN A 506 -3.17 1.73 14.76
N GLY A 507 -2.39 1.07 13.91
CA GLY A 507 -2.11 1.53 12.54
C GLY A 507 -3.34 1.66 11.65
N VAL A 508 -4.31 0.76 11.76
CA VAL A 508 -5.59 0.85 11.03
C VAL A 508 -6.35 2.11 11.42
N LEU A 509 -6.52 2.35 12.74
CA LEU A 509 -7.28 3.50 13.23
C LEU A 509 -6.57 4.82 12.93
N ALA A 510 -5.24 4.85 13.04
CA ALA A 510 -4.45 6.02 12.66
C ALA A 510 -4.58 6.33 11.16
N GLY A 511 -4.48 5.31 10.31
CA GLY A 511 -4.69 5.45 8.86
C GLY A 511 -6.09 5.95 8.52
N ARG A 512 -7.14 5.42 9.17
CA ARG A 512 -8.52 5.91 8.99
C ARG A 512 -8.68 7.36 9.40
N ALA A 513 -8.05 7.79 10.51
CA ALA A 513 -8.07 9.21 10.91
C ALA A 513 -7.42 10.11 9.84
N ILE A 514 -6.32 9.67 9.22
CA ILE A 514 -5.69 10.41 8.12
C ILE A 514 -6.60 10.43 6.89
N MET A 515 -7.29 9.32 6.56
CA MET A 515 -8.28 9.29 5.48
C MET A 515 -9.42 10.29 5.71
N VAL A 516 -9.89 10.46 6.95
CA VAL A 516 -10.94 11.43 7.29
C VAL A 516 -10.53 12.87 6.95
N LEU A 517 -9.24 13.23 7.07
CA LEU A 517 -8.74 14.55 6.63
C LEU A 517 -9.07 14.81 5.16
N ASN A 518 -8.87 13.80 4.30
CA ASN A 518 -9.18 13.89 2.87
C ASN A 518 -10.70 13.97 2.63
N PHE A 519 -11.49 13.19 3.36
CA PHE A 519 -12.96 13.23 3.23
C PHE A 519 -13.55 14.57 3.66
N LEU A 520 -13.00 15.21 4.68
CA LEU A 520 -13.45 16.54 5.09
C LEU A 520 -13.27 17.59 3.99
N LEU A 521 -12.31 17.42 3.11
CA LEU A 521 -12.09 18.29 1.94
C LEU A 521 -12.85 17.82 0.69
N GLY A 522 -13.31 16.56 0.64
CA GLY A 522 -13.92 15.98 -0.56
C GLY A 522 -12.93 15.83 -1.72
N ASN A 523 -11.68 15.49 -1.42
CA ASN A 523 -10.60 15.46 -2.40
C ASN A 523 -10.33 14.08 -3.01
N VAL A 524 -11.06 13.04 -2.58
CA VAL A 524 -10.91 11.68 -3.13
C VAL A 524 -11.44 11.64 -4.55
N ASP A 525 -10.61 11.13 -5.46
CA ASP A 525 -10.85 11.06 -6.90
C ASP A 525 -11.08 12.43 -7.56
N TRP A 526 -10.48 13.46 -7.00
CA TRP A 526 -10.49 14.83 -7.51
C TRP A 526 -9.13 15.22 -8.07
N THR A 527 -9.09 16.00 -9.17
CA THR A 527 -7.82 16.49 -9.76
C THR A 527 -7.02 17.31 -8.75
N GLY A 528 -5.79 16.92 -8.49
CA GLY A 528 -4.95 17.50 -7.43
C GLY A 528 -5.21 16.94 -6.04
N GLY A 529 -6.14 16.00 -5.92
CA GLY A 529 -6.51 15.32 -4.69
C GLY A 529 -5.89 13.93 -4.56
N TYR A 530 -6.62 13.04 -3.90
CA TYR A 530 -6.20 11.68 -3.58
C TYR A 530 -6.85 10.71 -4.57
N ILE A 531 -6.11 10.29 -5.60
CA ILE A 531 -6.63 9.58 -6.75
C ILE A 531 -6.79 8.10 -6.44
N MET A 532 -7.97 7.58 -6.77
CA MET A 532 -8.21 6.14 -6.85
C MET A 532 -7.53 5.59 -8.09
N GLY A 533 -6.64 4.67 -7.93
CA GLY A 533 -6.02 4.09 -9.10
C GLY A 533 -5.01 3.02 -8.79
N GLY A 534 -4.75 2.28 -9.78
CA GLY A 534 -3.68 1.43 -10.10
C GLY A 534 -2.92 0.80 -8.95
N GLY A 535 -3.39 -0.32 -8.47
CA GLY A 535 -2.48 -1.33 -7.97
C GLY A 535 -1.65 -1.88 -9.12
N ALA A 536 -0.66 -2.69 -8.82
CA ALA A 536 -0.05 -3.56 -9.80
C ALA A 536 -1.20 -4.30 -10.51
N GLY A 537 -1.37 -4.03 -11.78
CA GLY A 537 -2.53 -4.48 -12.51
C GLY A 537 -2.63 -6.00 -12.45
N ASP A 538 -3.83 -6.46 -12.42
CA ASP A 538 -4.16 -7.86 -12.64
C ASP A 538 -3.83 -8.17 -14.10
N TYR A 539 -2.62 -8.60 -14.35
CA TYR A 539 -2.10 -8.84 -15.70
C TYR A 539 -2.66 -10.10 -16.34
N LEU A 540 -3.38 -10.89 -15.57
CA LEU A 540 -3.98 -12.14 -15.99
C LEU A 540 -5.44 -11.88 -16.31
N GLY A 541 -5.63 -11.19 -17.42
CA GLY A 541 -6.87 -10.58 -17.68
C GLY A 541 -7.90 -11.39 -18.39
N LYS A 542 -9.08 -10.96 -18.16
CA LYS A 542 -10.30 -11.26 -18.91
C LYS A 542 -10.35 -10.50 -20.25
N THR A 543 -9.26 -9.80 -20.61
CA THR A 543 -9.18 -8.94 -21.80
C THR A 543 -8.43 -9.67 -22.92
N PRO A 544 -8.82 -9.51 -24.19
CA PRO A 544 -8.07 -10.08 -25.32
C PRO A 544 -6.60 -9.67 -25.30
N GLY A 545 -5.69 -10.63 -25.39
CA GLY A 545 -4.24 -10.42 -25.30
C GLY A 545 -3.64 -10.48 -23.91
N ALA A 546 -4.45 -10.58 -22.87
CA ALA A 546 -3.97 -10.82 -21.52
C ALA A 546 -3.47 -12.28 -21.36
N PRO A 547 -2.48 -12.51 -20.49
CA PRO A 547 -2.02 -13.86 -20.16
C PRO A 547 -3.16 -14.73 -19.61
N TYR A 548 -3.01 -16.04 -19.74
CA TYR A 548 -3.96 -17.01 -19.17
C TYR A 548 -3.98 -16.91 -17.63
N PRO A 549 -5.15 -17.08 -17.00
CA PRO A 549 -5.26 -17.22 -15.55
C PRO A 549 -4.58 -18.51 -15.09
N LEU A 550 -3.34 -18.39 -14.60
CA LEU A 550 -2.50 -19.52 -14.22
C LEU A 550 -3.03 -20.31 -13.02
N ASP A 551 -3.87 -19.70 -12.21
CA ASP A 551 -4.54 -20.35 -11.09
C ASP A 551 -5.60 -21.38 -11.55
N THR A 552 -6.20 -21.18 -12.73
CA THR A 552 -7.26 -22.05 -13.25
C THR A 552 -6.89 -22.78 -14.54
N TRP A 553 -5.95 -22.26 -15.33
CA TRP A 553 -5.59 -22.85 -16.62
C TRP A 553 -4.44 -23.87 -16.48
N PRO A 554 -4.40 -24.99 -17.26
CA PRO A 554 -5.37 -25.43 -18.26
C PRO A 554 -6.61 -26.14 -17.69
N ASN A 555 -6.56 -26.57 -16.44
CA ASN A 555 -7.65 -27.30 -15.81
C ASN A 555 -7.97 -26.70 -14.44
N GLN A 556 -9.21 -26.73 -14.07
CA GLN A 556 -9.66 -26.43 -12.71
C GLN A 556 -8.97 -27.39 -11.73
N PRO A 557 -8.67 -26.97 -10.50
CA PRO A 557 -8.23 -27.87 -9.45
C PRO A 557 -9.19 -29.05 -9.30
N ALA A 558 -8.66 -30.24 -9.04
CA ALA A 558 -9.46 -31.46 -8.92
C ALA A 558 -10.52 -31.39 -7.80
N HIS A 559 -10.31 -30.53 -6.83
CA HIS A 559 -11.28 -30.21 -5.76
C HIS A 559 -10.97 -28.83 -5.17
N ILE A 560 -11.96 -28.25 -4.53
CA ILE A 560 -11.80 -26.99 -3.82
C ILE A 560 -11.14 -27.28 -2.48
N PRO A 561 -10.03 -26.63 -2.14
CA PRO A 561 -9.41 -26.75 -0.83
C PRO A 561 -10.40 -26.39 0.29
N SER A 562 -10.35 -27.13 1.39
CA SER A 562 -11.29 -26.96 2.50
C SER A 562 -10.56 -26.99 3.84
N GLY A 563 -11.24 -26.53 4.89
CA GLY A 563 -10.73 -26.47 6.24
C GLY A 563 -10.49 -25.05 6.74
N VAL A 564 -10.03 -24.93 7.98
CA VAL A 564 -9.60 -23.67 8.58
C VAL A 564 -8.10 -23.52 8.34
N PRO A 565 -7.65 -22.45 7.71
CA PRO A 565 -6.24 -22.25 7.44
C PRO A 565 -5.44 -22.14 8.75
N ILE A 566 -4.16 -22.48 8.69
CA ILE A 566 -3.25 -22.41 9.84
C ILE A 566 -3.17 -21.00 10.44
N SER A 567 -3.41 -19.96 9.64
CA SER A 567 -3.49 -18.58 10.09
C SER A 567 -4.68 -18.32 11.02
N ARG A 568 -5.74 -19.11 10.88
CA ARG A 568 -7.00 -18.98 11.65
C ARG A 568 -7.60 -17.60 11.64
N GLU A 569 -7.50 -16.91 10.54
CA GLU A 569 -8.02 -15.56 10.40
C GLU A 569 -9.27 -15.51 9.54
N GLY A 570 -10.07 -14.49 9.81
CA GLY A 570 -11.22 -14.11 9.02
C GLY A 570 -12.39 -15.07 9.06
N ALA A 571 -13.26 -14.90 8.10
CA ALA A 571 -14.53 -15.59 7.96
C ALA A 571 -14.44 -17.12 7.94
N PHE A 572 -13.28 -17.70 7.67
CA PHE A 572 -13.08 -19.15 7.70
C PHE A 572 -13.07 -19.70 9.12
N TYR A 573 -12.35 -19.05 10.03
CA TYR A 573 -12.30 -19.52 11.42
C TYR A 573 -13.65 -19.34 12.12
N GLU A 574 -14.33 -18.25 11.90
CA GLU A 574 -15.67 -18.00 12.46
C GLU A 574 -16.72 -18.99 11.97
N LYS A 575 -16.53 -19.59 10.81
CA LYS A 575 -17.37 -20.67 10.28
C LYS A 575 -17.01 -22.04 10.82
N SER A 576 -15.92 -22.19 11.56
CA SER A 576 -15.48 -23.47 12.09
C SER A 576 -16.41 -23.98 13.18
N LEU A 577 -16.56 -25.31 13.27
CA LEU A 577 -17.34 -25.95 14.34
C LEU A 577 -16.76 -25.66 15.71
N ALA A 578 -15.43 -25.59 15.83
CA ALA A 578 -14.75 -25.25 17.07
C ALA A 578 -15.08 -23.84 17.56
N TYR A 579 -15.11 -22.85 16.67
CA TYR A 579 -15.51 -21.48 16.99
C TYR A 579 -16.98 -21.42 17.43
N GLN A 580 -17.88 -22.06 16.69
CA GLN A 580 -19.31 -22.08 16.97
C GLN A 580 -19.61 -22.78 18.31
N ALA A 581 -18.94 -23.91 18.59
CA ALA A 581 -19.05 -24.61 19.86
C ALA A 581 -18.58 -23.74 21.04
N ALA A 582 -17.44 -23.08 20.91
CA ALA A 582 -16.93 -22.18 21.94
C ALA A 582 -17.88 -21.02 22.24
N GLN A 583 -18.46 -20.39 21.19
CA GLN A 583 -19.48 -19.34 21.36
C GLN A 583 -20.74 -19.88 22.08
N LYS A 584 -21.22 -21.05 21.66
CA LYS A 584 -22.41 -21.67 22.25
C LYS A 584 -22.23 -22.00 23.73
N GLU A 585 -21.01 -22.33 24.14
CA GLU A 585 -20.66 -22.63 25.53
C GLU A 585 -20.27 -21.38 26.33
N GLY A 586 -20.32 -20.17 25.75
CA GLY A 586 -19.93 -18.92 26.39
C GLY A 586 -18.43 -18.82 26.70
N ARG A 587 -17.61 -19.68 26.08
CA ARG A 587 -16.15 -19.62 26.15
C ARG A 587 -15.61 -18.65 25.08
N SER A 588 -14.42 -18.07 25.36
CA SER A 588 -13.71 -17.37 24.29
C SER A 588 -13.46 -18.32 23.12
N PRO A 589 -13.89 -17.99 21.91
CA PRO A 589 -13.61 -18.80 20.74
C PRO A 589 -12.13 -18.81 20.35
N PHE A 590 -11.36 -17.87 20.91
CA PHE A 590 -9.92 -17.82 20.74
C PHE A 590 -9.27 -18.59 21.89
N PRO A 591 -8.57 -19.70 21.64
CA PRO A 591 -7.80 -20.37 22.68
C PRO A 591 -6.78 -19.38 23.25
N ALA A 592 -6.55 -19.49 24.59
CA ALA A 592 -5.68 -18.65 25.41
C ALA A 592 -4.40 -18.16 24.69
N PRO A 593 -3.82 -17.03 25.10
CA PRO A 593 -3.20 -16.04 24.24
C PRO A 593 -2.29 -16.68 23.21
N ARG A 594 -2.81 -16.85 22.03
CA ARG A 594 -1.97 -17.11 20.86
C ARG A 594 -1.53 -15.76 20.34
N PRO A 595 -0.23 -15.59 20.07
CA PRO A 595 0.16 -14.43 19.31
C PRO A 595 -0.70 -14.42 18.05
N TRP A 596 -1.48 -13.39 17.90
CA TRP A 596 -2.12 -13.06 16.66
C TRP A 596 -1.01 -12.85 15.64
N PHE A 597 -0.83 -13.80 14.76
CA PHE A 597 -0.12 -13.55 13.55
C PHE A 597 -1.17 -13.10 12.54
N PRO A 598 -1.17 -11.84 12.13
CA PRO A 598 -2.07 -11.35 11.11
C PRO A 598 -1.62 -11.88 9.74
N PHE A 599 -1.72 -13.17 9.52
CA PHE A 599 -1.43 -13.82 8.25
C PHE A 599 -2.69 -14.06 7.43
N GLY A 600 -3.80 -13.51 7.83
CA GLY A 600 -5.05 -13.72 7.15
C GLY A 600 -5.40 -12.62 6.18
N PHE A 601 -5.86 -13.04 5.05
CA PHE A 601 -6.70 -12.28 4.16
C PHE A 601 -8.14 -12.59 4.51
N GLY A 602 -8.58 -12.08 5.61
CA GLY A 602 -9.95 -12.16 5.99
C GLY A 602 -10.53 -10.75 6.03
N ILE A 603 -10.77 -10.21 4.89
CA ILE A 603 -11.63 -9.05 4.73
C ILE A 603 -12.65 -9.39 3.68
#